data_fda3ee7b59ae3cae97ac99d866b54335
#
_entry.id   fda3ee7b59ae3cae97ac99d866b54335
#
_cell.length_a   1.000
_cell.length_b   1.000
_cell.length_c   1.000
_cell.angle_alpha   90.00
_cell.angle_beta   90.00
_cell.angle_gamma   90.00
#
_symmetry.space_group_name_H-M   'P 1'
#
loop_
_entity.id
_entity.type
_entity.pdbx_description
1 polymer ?
#
loop_
_entity_poly.entity_id
_entity_poly.type
_entity_poly.pdbx_seq_one_letter_code
_entity_poly.pdbx_strand_id
1 'polypeptide(L)'
;MKKSAFIFFKGLGLLFAVLCGIGTAILGWYDGADWINIVSYSLAVSALILWGWYHFSIRWIHGDLKQDIFSQISKKENIDNKELAPEDYEENFLLKNIRHNRWAVSAFILMITIFIFISFIADGFFSGRTLVSFIIFIAFIIFMGVIGQYVRGQKSVFIGISVLIGLFIIGSLTIPGFLSLLNMKSMLVFAAFLGIATVGQTFVALLGGLDLSIPFVIGSSNVALMSLITKGVPPWLALVAVLILGLLIGLVNGVLSFRLQGQAIILTLGVGFMVKGGVQILVSMGTFSAGTVFGVVPEWMRNLASMGGKTVGLPIPPVIIIWIVISIAVIVALRFTSWGRHLYALGGNRLSSARLSISEKGYWIGAYMISGFFSALTGALLLGWSGGGYVGAGDIYLFTTIAAVVVGGTSLLGGSGGYGLSILGVLILQIITSVLIGWGLSWEAQQFILGLLIIPMVALYARSPHIRSQI
;
A
#
# COMPACT_ATOMS: atom_id res chain seq x y z
N MET A 1 17.02 -34.45 -11.08
CA MET A 1 15.93 -33.46 -11.14
C MET A 1 16.40 -32.00 -10.88
N LYS A 2 17.27 -31.70 -9.89
CA LYS A 2 17.67 -30.31 -9.55
C LYS A 2 18.45 -29.56 -10.66
N LYS A 3 19.30 -30.24 -11.48
CA LYS A 3 20.04 -29.60 -12.57
C LYS A 3 19.15 -29.17 -13.77
N SER A 4 18.14 -29.97 -14.10
CA SER A 4 17.20 -29.64 -15.20
C SER A 4 16.26 -28.49 -14.83
N ALA A 5 15.79 -28.42 -13.57
CA ALA A 5 15.00 -27.32 -13.07
C ALA A 5 15.80 -25.99 -13.07
N PHE A 6 17.08 -26.05 -12.74
CA PHE A 6 17.96 -24.88 -12.76
C PHE A 6 18.20 -24.31 -14.18
N ILE A 7 18.40 -25.21 -15.16
CA ILE A 7 18.55 -24.82 -16.58
C ILE A 7 17.24 -24.22 -17.10
N PHE A 8 16.10 -24.81 -16.72
CA PHE A 8 14.78 -24.30 -17.09
C PHE A 8 14.51 -22.90 -16.50
N PHE A 9 14.82 -22.69 -15.19
CA PHE A 9 14.66 -21.38 -14.56
C PHE A 9 15.61 -20.33 -15.15
N LYS A 10 16.85 -20.66 -15.48
CA LYS A 10 17.76 -19.75 -16.20
C LYS A 10 17.23 -19.37 -17.57
N GLY A 11 16.69 -20.35 -18.32
CA GLY A 11 16.08 -20.11 -19.63
C GLY A 11 14.86 -19.18 -19.54
N LEU A 12 14.01 -19.38 -18.53
CA LEU A 12 12.84 -18.55 -18.31
C LEU A 12 13.17 -17.10 -17.98
N GLY A 13 14.21 -16.87 -17.14
CA GLY A 13 14.69 -15.52 -16.79
C GLY A 13 15.29 -14.80 -17.99
N LEU A 14 16.06 -15.52 -18.83
CA LEU A 14 16.60 -14.97 -20.06
C LEU A 14 15.50 -14.61 -21.07
N LEU A 15 14.50 -15.49 -21.23
CA LEU A 15 13.36 -15.23 -22.10
C LEU A 15 12.57 -14.00 -21.65
N PHE A 16 12.34 -13.85 -20.33
CA PHE A 16 11.61 -12.72 -19.78
C PHE A 16 12.40 -11.40 -19.97
N ALA A 17 13.71 -11.41 -19.77
CA ALA A 17 14.57 -10.25 -20.01
C ALA A 17 14.57 -9.82 -21.48
N VAL A 18 14.61 -10.79 -22.42
CA VAL A 18 14.55 -10.51 -23.85
C VAL A 18 13.19 -9.96 -24.26
N LEU A 19 12.09 -10.52 -23.76
CA LEU A 19 10.74 -10.02 -24.04
C LEU A 19 10.52 -8.60 -23.50
N CYS A 20 11.01 -8.28 -22.32
CA CYS A 20 10.95 -6.93 -21.77
C CYS A 20 11.81 -5.95 -22.58
N GLY A 21 13.02 -6.37 -23.02
CA GLY A 21 13.87 -5.57 -23.90
C GLY A 21 13.22 -5.28 -25.26
N ILE A 22 12.57 -6.27 -25.87
CA ILE A 22 11.81 -6.09 -27.13
C ILE A 22 10.62 -5.14 -26.89
N GLY A 23 9.88 -5.32 -25.79
CA GLY A 23 8.73 -4.46 -25.45
C GLY A 23 9.13 -2.99 -25.28
N THR A 24 10.25 -2.71 -24.61
CA THR A 24 10.77 -1.35 -24.44
C THR A 24 11.27 -0.77 -25.76
N ALA A 25 11.87 -1.57 -26.64
CA ALA A 25 12.31 -1.13 -27.97
C ALA A 25 11.11 -0.76 -28.87
N ILE A 26 10.02 -1.55 -28.83
CA ILE A 26 8.79 -1.28 -29.59
C ILE A 26 8.12 0.01 -29.10
N LEU A 27 8.03 0.21 -27.79
CA LEU A 27 7.44 1.43 -27.20
C LEU A 27 8.27 2.68 -27.56
N GLY A 28 9.61 2.61 -27.45
CA GLY A 28 10.48 3.71 -27.84
C GLY A 28 10.41 4.05 -29.32
N TRP A 29 10.19 3.06 -30.19
CA TRP A 29 10.02 3.29 -31.64
C TRP A 29 8.67 3.97 -31.93
N TYR A 30 7.63 3.61 -31.20
CA TYR A 30 6.29 4.22 -31.36
C TYR A 30 6.27 5.69 -30.92
N ASP A 31 7.05 6.05 -29.90
CA ASP A 31 7.17 7.42 -29.38
C ASP A 31 8.17 8.29 -30.15
N GLY A 32 8.81 7.80 -31.22
CA GLY A 32 9.71 8.57 -32.06
C GLY A 32 11.06 8.92 -31.41
N ALA A 33 11.48 8.16 -30.40
CA ALA A 33 12.75 8.35 -29.72
C ALA A 33 13.94 7.97 -30.60
N ASP A 34 15.10 8.64 -30.40
CA ASP A 34 16.34 8.34 -31.11
C ASP A 34 16.79 6.90 -30.88
N TRP A 35 17.25 6.22 -31.95
CA TRP A 35 17.69 4.84 -31.95
C TRP A 35 18.73 4.50 -30.85
N ILE A 36 19.64 5.42 -30.57
CA ILE A 36 20.66 5.26 -29.53
C ILE A 36 20.01 5.15 -28.14
N ASN A 37 19.01 5.96 -27.88
CA ASN A 37 18.24 5.95 -26.63
C ASN A 37 17.44 4.65 -26.50
N ILE A 38 16.75 4.22 -27.54
CA ILE A 38 15.95 2.97 -27.57
C ILE A 38 16.83 1.75 -27.22
N VAL A 39 17.99 1.63 -27.88
CA VAL A 39 18.93 0.50 -27.66
C VAL A 39 19.51 0.54 -26.25
N SER A 40 19.90 1.72 -25.76
CA SER A 40 20.45 1.90 -24.42
C SER A 40 19.45 1.53 -23.34
N TYR A 41 18.19 1.91 -23.51
CA TYR A 41 17.08 1.57 -22.62
C TYR A 41 16.81 0.07 -22.58
N SER A 42 16.68 -0.55 -23.75
CA SER A 42 16.38 -1.97 -23.86
C SER A 42 17.48 -2.82 -23.22
N LEU A 43 18.75 -2.43 -23.41
CA LEU A 43 19.91 -3.09 -22.79
C LEU A 43 19.94 -2.89 -21.26
N ALA A 44 19.65 -1.69 -20.76
CA ALA A 44 19.65 -1.40 -19.33
C ALA A 44 18.54 -2.18 -18.60
N VAL A 45 17.32 -2.22 -19.15
CA VAL A 45 16.20 -2.99 -18.59
C VAL A 45 16.50 -4.48 -18.60
N SER A 46 17.02 -5.00 -19.70
CA SER A 46 17.40 -6.42 -19.82
C SER A 46 18.50 -6.80 -18.83
N ALA A 47 19.52 -5.95 -18.66
CA ALA A 47 20.61 -6.16 -17.71
C ALA A 47 20.14 -6.16 -16.25
N LEU A 48 19.24 -5.25 -15.88
CA LEU A 48 18.66 -5.19 -14.53
C LEU A 48 17.81 -6.43 -14.20
N ILE A 49 17.01 -6.90 -15.15
CA ILE A 49 16.22 -8.11 -14.98
C ILE A 49 17.11 -9.34 -14.84
N LEU A 50 18.15 -9.46 -15.69
CA LEU A 50 19.11 -10.56 -15.63
C LEU A 50 19.91 -10.54 -14.31
N TRP A 51 20.31 -9.37 -13.83
CA TRP A 51 21.01 -9.22 -12.55
C TRP A 51 20.14 -9.61 -11.36
N GLY A 52 18.89 -9.15 -11.32
CA GLY A 52 17.93 -9.52 -10.28
C GLY A 52 17.64 -11.03 -10.27
N TRP A 53 17.46 -11.63 -11.45
CA TRP A 53 17.22 -13.06 -11.62
C TRP A 53 18.43 -13.92 -11.23
N TYR A 54 19.64 -13.47 -11.58
CA TYR A 54 20.90 -14.11 -11.22
C TYR A 54 21.06 -14.17 -9.69
N HIS A 55 20.85 -13.06 -8.99
CA HIS A 55 20.93 -13.02 -7.52
C HIS A 55 19.83 -13.83 -6.83
N PHE A 56 18.62 -13.87 -7.40
CA PHE A 56 17.54 -14.72 -6.90
C PHE A 56 17.88 -16.21 -7.04
N SER A 57 18.40 -16.63 -8.20
CA SER A 57 18.73 -18.03 -8.46
C SER A 57 19.88 -18.55 -7.61
N ILE A 58 20.93 -17.74 -7.38
CA ILE A 58 22.05 -18.10 -6.49
C ILE A 58 21.58 -18.27 -5.05
N ARG A 59 20.68 -17.40 -4.55
CA ARG A 59 20.17 -17.51 -3.19
C ARG A 59 19.31 -18.75 -2.98
N TRP A 60 18.52 -19.12 -3.97
CA TRP A 60 17.68 -20.32 -3.89
C TRP A 60 18.54 -21.58 -3.79
N ILE A 61 19.63 -21.66 -4.56
CA ILE A 61 20.57 -22.79 -4.53
C ILE A 61 21.35 -22.84 -3.21
N HIS A 62 21.84 -21.71 -2.69
CA HIS A 62 22.62 -21.68 -1.45
C HIS A 62 21.77 -21.93 -0.21
N GLY A 63 20.49 -21.53 -0.23
CA GLY A 63 19.54 -21.83 0.85
C GLY A 63 19.25 -23.33 0.99
N ASP A 64 19.00 -23.99 -0.13
CA ASP A 64 18.71 -25.44 -0.19
C ASP A 64 19.95 -26.30 0.12
N LEU A 65 21.14 -25.90 -0.35
CA LEU A 65 22.39 -26.63 -0.08
C LEU A 65 22.77 -26.60 1.41
N LYS A 66 22.58 -25.47 2.08
CA LYS A 66 22.82 -25.41 3.54
C LYS A 66 21.87 -26.30 4.32
N GLN A 67 20.60 -26.37 3.96
CA GLN A 67 19.62 -27.22 4.62
C GLN A 67 19.91 -28.72 4.39
N ASP A 68 20.32 -29.12 3.18
CA ASP A 68 20.69 -30.51 2.88
C ASP A 68 22.00 -30.93 3.58
N ILE A 69 23.00 -30.05 3.65
CA ILE A 69 24.28 -30.34 4.35
C ILE A 69 24.06 -30.44 5.87
N PHE A 70 23.28 -29.52 6.46
CA PHE A 70 22.95 -29.60 7.89
C PHE A 70 22.12 -30.82 8.24
N SER A 71 21.19 -31.25 7.39
CA SER A 71 20.39 -32.45 7.61
C SER A 71 21.20 -33.76 7.47
N GLN A 72 22.23 -33.76 6.61
CA GLN A 72 23.13 -34.91 6.43
C GLN A 72 24.19 -34.99 7.53
N ILE A 73 24.68 -33.86 8.03
CA ILE A 73 25.64 -33.82 9.15
C ILE A 73 24.94 -34.20 10.46
N SER A 74 23.73 -33.69 10.71
CA SER A 74 22.91 -34.04 11.88
C SER A 74 22.50 -35.53 11.94
N LYS A 75 22.48 -36.21 10.79
CA LYS A 75 22.17 -37.66 10.71
C LYS A 75 23.39 -38.56 10.89
N LYS A 76 24.61 -38.03 10.83
CA LYS A 76 25.85 -38.82 10.82
C LYS A 76 26.67 -38.73 12.10
N GLU A 77 26.38 -37.80 13.00
CA GLU A 77 27.20 -37.60 14.21
C GLU A 77 26.37 -37.42 15.47
N ASN A 78 26.27 -38.50 16.21
CA ASN A 78 26.12 -38.51 17.64
C ASN A 78 27.48 -38.09 18.24
N ILE A 79 27.90 -36.86 18.18
CA ILE A 79 29.13 -36.32 18.77
C ILE A 79 28.82 -35.06 19.58
N ASP A 80 29.28 -35.06 20.80
CA ASP A 80 29.21 -34.04 21.84
C ASP A 80 29.47 -32.61 21.32
N ASN A 81 28.53 -31.72 21.59
CA ASN A 81 28.59 -30.30 21.32
C ASN A 81 29.56 -29.54 22.25
N LYS A 82 30.85 -29.82 22.15
CA LYS A 82 31.83 -29.06 22.95
C LYS A 82 33.20 -28.93 22.31
N GLU A 83 33.40 -28.55 21.11
CA GLU A 83 34.69 -28.08 20.61
C GLU A 83 34.67 -27.96 19.08
N LEU A 84 34.05 -26.88 18.58
CA LEU A 84 34.41 -26.25 17.32
C LEU A 84 33.88 -24.84 17.35
N ALA A 85 34.60 -23.94 18.02
CA ALA A 85 34.51 -22.52 17.75
C ALA A 85 34.96 -22.30 16.29
N PRO A 86 34.14 -21.71 15.42
CA PRO A 86 34.63 -21.34 14.09
C PRO A 86 35.73 -20.30 14.31
N GLU A 87 36.92 -20.56 13.75
CA GLU A 87 37.98 -19.57 13.58
C GLU A 87 37.37 -18.25 13.14
N ASP A 88 37.69 -17.18 13.86
CA ASP A 88 37.34 -15.79 13.56
C ASP A 88 37.94 -15.42 12.18
N TYR A 89 37.14 -15.69 11.13
CA TYR A 89 37.31 -14.93 9.89
C TYR A 89 36.95 -13.50 10.25
N GLU A 90 37.91 -12.60 10.20
CA GLU A 90 37.69 -11.15 10.22
C GLU A 90 36.73 -10.78 9.08
N GLU A 91 35.45 -10.95 9.34
CA GLU A 91 34.41 -10.50 8.42
C GLU A 91 34.55 -8.99 8.31
N ASN A 92 34.97 -8.52 7.14
CA ASN A 92 35.17 -7.10 6.83
C ASN A 92 34.02 -6.30 7.44
N PHE A 93 34.28 -5.33 8.32
CA PHE A 93 33.30 -4.51 9.03
C PHE A 93 32.14 -4.01 8.13
N LEU A 94 32.48 -3.70 6.85
CA LEU A 94 31.50 -3.32 5.82
C LEU A 94 30.56 -4.48 5.48
N LEU A 95 31.05 -5.70 5.31
CA LEU A 95 30.23 -6.87 4.98
C LEU A 95 29.34 -7.29 6.14
N LYS A 96 29.81 -7.19 7.38
CA LYS A 96 29.03 -7.45 8.60
C LYS A 96 27.89 -6.42 8.74
N ASN A 97 28.18 -5.14 8.46
CA ASN A 97 27.18 -4.07 8.53
C ASN A 97 26.14 -4.16 7.39
N ILE A 98 26.56 -4.51 6.17
CA ILE A 98 25.70 -4.79 5.03
C ILE A 98 24.81 -6.01 5.30
N ARG A 99 25.34 -7.05 5.94
CA ARG A 99 24.62 -8.27 6.28
C ARG A 99 23.60 -8.05 7.41
N HIS A 100 23.93 -7.18 8.37
CA HIS A 100 23.02 -6.79 9.46
C HIS A 100 21.91 -5.84 8.99
N ASN A 101 22.21 -4.96 8.03
CA ASN A 101 21.29 -3.96 7.47
C ASN A 101 20.80 -4.31 6.05
N ARG A 102 20.69 -5.59 5.70
CA ARG A 102 20.29 -6.06 4.35
C ARG A 102 19.06 -5.34 3.80
N TRP A 103 18.13 -5.00 4.67
CA TRP A 103 16.89 -4.35 4.31
C TRP A 103 17.07 -2.88 3.92
N ALA A 104 17.88 -2.15 4.68
CA ALA A 104 18.23 -0.77 4.36
C ALA A 104 19.00 -0.69 3.02
N VAL A 105 19.91 -1.63 2.79
CA VAL A 105 20.66 -1.72 1.52
C VAL A 105 19.74 -2.08 0.35
N SER A 106 18.81 -3.02 0.52
CA SER A 106 17.85 -3.37 -0.54
C SER A 106 16.89 -2.24 -0.86
N ALA A 107 16.38 -1.54 0.16
CA ALA A 107 15.53 -0.35 -0.01
C ALA A 107 16.30 0.79 -0.70
N PHE A 108 17.57 0.98 -0.36
CA PHE A 108 18.44 1.96 -0.98
C PHE A 108 18.71 1.66 -2.47
N ILE A 109 19.00 0.39 -2.80
CA ILE A 109 19.20 -0.03 -4.19
C ILE A 109 17.90 0.14 -5.00
N LEU A 110 16.75 -0.26 -4.43
CA LEU A 110 15.45 -0.08 -5.07
C LEU A 110 15.17 1.40 -5.34
N MET A 111 15.44 2.26 -4.37
CA MET A 111 15.22 3.70 -4.50
C MET A 111 16.14 4.33 -5.56
N ILE A 112 17.42 3.94 -5.63
CA ILE A 112 18.34 4.36 -6.71
C ILE A 112 17.81 3.88 -8.07
N THR A 113 17.33 2.65 -8.15
CA THR A 113 16.78 2.09 -9.40
C THR A 113 15.53 2.87 -9.85
N ILE A 114 14.62 3.19 -8.93
CA ILE A 114 13.44 4.01 -9.21
C ILE A 114 13.86 5.42 -9.64
N PHE A 115 14.83 6.03 -8.96
CA PHE A 115 15.34 7.34 -9.32
C PHE A 115 15.95 7.37 -10.71
N ILE A 116 16.80 6.38 -11.05
CA ILE A 116 17.36 6.24 -12.38
C ILE A 116 16.26 6.05 -13.42
N PHE A 117 15.26 5.22 -13.14
CA PHE A 117 14.13 4.99 -14.04
C PHE A 117 13.31 6.27 -14.29
N ILE A 118 12.99 7.02 -13.23
CA ILE A 118 12.28 8.30 -13.34
C ILE A 118 13.12 9.34 -14.11
N SER A 119 14.45 9.35 -13.90
CA SER A 119 15.35 10.29 -14.57
C SER A 119 15.34 10.15 -16.11
N PHE A 120 14.96 9.00 -16.59
CA PHE A 120 14.82 8.73 -18.01
C PHE A 120 13.46 9.11 -18.59
N ILE A 121 12.38 9.08 -17.78
CA ILE A 121 11.00 9.31 -18.25
C ILE A 121 10.61 10.79 -18.16
N ALA A 122 11.16 11.54 -17.21
CA ALA A 122 10.78 12.92 -16.96
C ALA A 122 11.73 13.88 -17.67
N ASP A 123 11.22 14.64 -18.63
CA ASP A 123 11.96 15.69 -19.32
C ASP A 123 12.49 16.75 -18.35
N GLY A 124 13.79 17.08 -18.48
CA GLY A 124 14.43 18.06 -17.59
C GLY A 124 14.81 17.54 -16.19
N PHE A 125 14.64 16.25 -15.91
CA PHE A 125 14.99 15.65 -14.63
C PHE A 125 16.51 15.78 -14.30
N PHE A 126 17.39 15.76 -15.28
CA PHE A 126 18.83 16.00 -15.10
C PHE A 126 19.22 17.47 -14.89
N SER A 127 18.34 18.28 -14.35
CA SER A 127 18.75 19.62 -13.92
C SER A 127 19.73 19.54 -12.74
N GLY A 128 20.67 20.47 -12.65
CA GLY A 128 21.62 20.53 -11.51
C GLY A 128 20.89 20.64 -10.17
N ARG A 129 19.69 21.24 -10.14
CA ARG A 129 18.83 21.32 -8.94
C ARG A 129 18.35 19.94 -8.49
N THR A 130 17.93 19.07 -9.42
CA THR A 130 17.47 17.71 -9.12
C THR A 130 18.59 16.83 -8.58
N LEU A 131 19.80 16.93 -9.18
CA LEU A 131 20.97 16.19 -8.69
C LEU A 131 21.36 16.60 -7.27
N VAL A 132 21.40 17.90 -6.96
CA VAL A 132 21.68 18.41 -5.61
C VAL A 132 20.63 17.92 -4.62
N SER A 133 19.35 17.96 -4.99
CA SER A 133 18.26 17.48 -4.14
C SER A 133 18.39 15.99 -3.81
N PHE A 134 18.82 15.20 -4.78
CA PHE A 134 19.04 13.77 -4.59
C PHE A 134 20.23 13.49 -3.64
N ILE A 135 21.33 14.24 -3.77
CA ILE A 135 22.48 14.13 -2.86
C ILE A 135 22.04 14.50 -1.42
N ILE A 136 21.27 15.57 -1.24
CA ILE A 136 20.73 15.97 0.06
C ILE A 136 19.84 14.88 0.65
N PHE A 137 19.01 14.26 -0.18
CA PHE A 137 18.13 13.15 0.25
C PHE A 137 18.91 11.91 0.69
N ILE A 138 19.95 11.52 -0.06
CA ILE A 138 20.83 10.42 0.32
C ILE A 138 21.52 10.74 1.66
N ALA A 139 22.07 11.94 1.80
CA ALA A 139 22.70 12.38 3.03
C ALA A 139 21.72 12.35 4.21
N PHE A 140 20.47 12.78 4.00
CA PHE A 140 19.41 12.73 4.99
C PHE A 140 19.06 11.28 5.40
N ILE A 141 18.95 10.35 4.44
CA ILE A 141 18.69 8.93 4.75
C ILE A 141 19.83 8.32 5.57
N ILE A 142 21.08 8.60 5.19
CA ILE A 142 22.25 8.12 5.95
C ILE A 142 22.22 8.67 7.36
N PHE A 143 22.00 9.98 7.53
CA PHE A 143 21.89 10.66 8.81
C PHE A 143 20.79 10.06 9.68
N MET A 144 19.58 9.86 9.12
CA MET A 144 18.46 9.26 9.84
C MET A 144 18.70 7.78 10.14
N GLY A 145 19.40 7.05 9.26
CA GLY A 145 19.82 5.67 9.52
C GLY A 145 20.77 5.56 10.73
N VAL A 146 21.71 6.50 10.87
CA VAL A 146 22.61 6.56 12.02
C VAL A 146 21.83 6.89 13.30
N ILE A 147 20.96 7.90 13.29
CA ILE A 147 20.13 8.25 14.46
C ILE A 147 19.19 7.08 14.84
N GLY A 148 18.62 6.39 13.86
CA GLY A 148 17.73 5.24 14.09
C GLY A 148 18.36 4.11 14.89
N GLN A 149 19.70 3.97 14.89
CA GLN A 149 20.39 2.99 15.71
C GLN A 149 20.30 3.31 17.22
N TYR A 150 20.13 4.59 17.56
CA TYR A 150 20.01 5.04 18.95
C TYR A 150 18.57 5.03 19.47
N VAL A 151 17.57 4.94 18.58
CA VAL A 151 16.15 4.90 18.97
C VAL A 151 15.75 3.48 19.35
N ARG A 152 15.70 3.19 20.65
CA ARG A 152 15.24 1.92 21.19
C ARG A 152 13.71 1.88 21.27
N GLY A 153 13.07 0.85 20.70
CA GLY A 153 11.67 0.50 20.97
C GLY A 153 10.62 0.91 19.94
N GLN A 154 10.81 1.95 19.11
CA GLN A 154 9.82 2.42 18.11
C GLN A 154 10.43 2.61 16.72
N LYS A 155 11.21 1.65 16.28
CA LYS A 155 11.95 1.74 15.00
C LYS A 155 11.04 1.98 13.79
N SER A 156 9.86 1.37 13.74
CA SER A 156 8.92 1.52 12.61
C SER A 156 8.38 2.95 12.49
N VAL A 157 8.01 3.58 13.61
CA VAL A 157 7.53 4.97 13.62
C VAL A 157 8.64 5.92 13.19
N PHE A 158 9.85 5.70 13.72
CA PHE A 158 11.00 6.54 13.38
C PHE A 158 11.34 6.44 11.88
N ILE A 159 11.37 5.24 11.31
CA ILE A 159 11.62 5.03 9.88
C ILE A 159 10.52 5.69 9.04
N GLY A 160 9.25 5.51 9.40
CA GLY A 160 8.13 6.11 8.69
C GLY A 160 8.21 7.64 8.67
N ILE A 161 8.48 8.28 9.82
CA ILE A 161 8.64 9.75 9.90
C ILE A 161 9.86 10.21 9.09
N SER A 162 10.96 9.47 9.13
CA SER A 162 12.16 9.78 8.37
C SER A 162 11.91 9.77 6.86
N VAL A 163 11.23 8.75 6.37
CA VAL A 163 10.84 8.63 4.95
C VAL A 163 9.91 9.78 4.57
N LEU A 164 8.91 10.10 5.40
CA LEU A 164 7.96 11.17 5.16
C LEU A 164 8.67 12.54 5.04
N ILE A 165 9.54 12.87 5.98
CA ILE A 165 10.31 14.12 5.97
C ILE A 165 11.24 14.15 4.74
N GLY A 166 11.92 13.05 4.42
CA GLY A 166 12.81 12.96 3.29
C GLY A 166 12.09 13.21 1.95
N LEU A 167 10.95 12.57 1.74
CA LEU A 167 10.12 12.78 0.55
C LEU A 167 9.59 14.21 0.46
N PHE A 168 9.23 14.80 1.59
CA PHE A 168 8.78 16.20 1.65
C PHE A 168 9.90 17.18 1.28
N ILE A 169 11.13 16.92 1.72
CA ILE A 169 12.32 17.69 1.33
C ILE A 169 12.58 17.56 -0.17
N ILE A 170 12.52 16.33 -0.73
CA ILE A 170 12.69 16.13 -2.17
C ILE A 170 11.65 16.94 -2.95
N GLY A 171 10.37 16.77 -2.62
CA GLY A 171 9.30 17.49 -3.29
C GLY A 171 9.51 19.01 -3.25
N SER A 172 9.90 19.56 -2.09
CA SER A 172 10.12 21.00 -1.91
C SER A 172 11.30 21.53 -2.71
N LEU A 173 12.34 20.74 -2.91
CA LEU A 173 13.54 21.13 -3.64
C LEU A 173 13.43 20.95 -5.15
N THR A 174 12.68 19.94 -5.60
CA THR A 174 12.61 19.58 -7.03
C THR A 174 11.43 20.20 -7.75
N ILE A 175 10.31 20.49 -7.05
CA ILE A 175 9.05 20.89 -7.67
C ILE A 175 8.74 22.34 -7.34
N PRO A 176 8.69 23.25 -8.33
CA PRO A 176 8.25 24.63 -8.12
C PRO A 176 6.81 24.67 -7.58
N GLY A 177 6.57 25.39 -6.48
CA GLY A 177 5.23 25.51 -5.89
C GLY A 177 4.77 24.28 -5.06
N PHE A 178 5.64 23.31 -4.78
CA PHE A 178 5.32 22.17 -3.94
C PHE A 178 4.76 22.59 -2.57
N LEU A 179 5.34 23.61 -1.95
CA LEU A 179 4.89 24.18 -0.68
C LEU A 179 3.73 25.18 -0.80
N SER A 180 3.15 25.35 -2.00
CA SER A 180 1.99 26.24 -2.16
C SER A 180 0.81 25.75 -1.31
N LEU A 181 0.01 26.68 -0.79
CA LEU A 181 -1.18 26.38 0.00
C LEU A 181 -2.16 25.47 -0.77
N LEU A 182 -2.25 25.64 -2.09
CA LEU A 182 -3.11 24.83 -2.95
C LEU A 182 -2.64 23.37 -2.98
N ASN A 183 -1.34 23.12 -3.20
CA ASN A 183 -0.78 21.77 -3.22
C ASN A 183 -0.88 21.12 -1.84
N MET A 184 -0.59 21.84 -0.74
CA MET A 184 -0.74 21.33 0.62
C MET A 184 -2.19 20.92 0.93
N LYS A 185 -3.16 21.73 0.54
CA LYS A 185 -4.58 21.39 0.67
C LYS A 185 -4.94 20.16 -0.16
N SER A 186 -4.49 20.10 -1.41
CA SER A 186 -4.72 18.96 -2.30
C SER A 186 -4.20 17.67 -1.68
N MET A 187 -2.94 17.66 -1.23
CA MET A 187 -2.33 16.51 -0.56
C MET A 187 -3.13 16.07 0.67
N LEU A 188 -3.57 17.01 1.52
CA LEU A 188 -4.32 16.67 2.73
C LEU A 188 -5.75 16.18 2.42
N VAL A 189 -6.41 16.72 1.41
CA VAL A 189 -7.75 16.25 0.98
C VAL A 189 -7.68 14.82 0.47
N PHE A 190 -6.73 14.52 -0.43
CA PHE A 190 -6.57 13.15 -0.92
C PHE A 190 -6.04 12.20 0.14
N ALA A 191 -5.16 12.67 1.06
CA ALA A 191 -4.77 11.90 2.23
C ALA A 191 -5.97 11.60 3.14
N ALA A 192 -6.92 12.52 3.29
CA ALA A 192 -8.13 12.28 4.07
C ALA A 192 -9.02 11.20 3.44
N PHE A 193 -9.23 11.20 2.12
CA PHE A 193 -9.98 10.13 1.46
C PHE A 193 -9.30 8.78 1.63
N LEU A 194 -7.99 8.68 1.33
CA LEU A 194 -7.24 7.44 1.51
C LEU A 194 -7.19 7.03 2.98
N GLY A 195 -7.03 7.98 3.91
CA GLY A 195 -6.99 7.73 5.34
C GLY A 195 -8.30 7.14 5.85
N ILE A 196 -9.45 7.74 5.48
CA ILE A 196 -10.78 7.23 5.88
C ILE A 196 -11.00 5.82 5.33
N ALA A 197 -10.69 5.56 4.06
CA ALA A 197 -10.77 4.22 3.47
C ALA A 197 -9.85 3.21 4.19
N THR A 198 -8.65 3.64 4.59
CA THR A 198 -7.65 2.80 5.26
C THR A 198 -8.03 2.42 6.70
N VAL A 199 -9.00 3.12 7.34
CA VAL A 199 -9.52 2.71 8.66
C VAL A 199 -9.98 1.26 8.61
N GLY A 200 -10.88 0.95 7.68
CA GLY A 200 -11.42 -0.41 7.53
C GLY A 200 -10.34 -1.45 7.30
N GLN A 201 -9.45 -1.19 6.34
CA GLN A 201 -8.33 -2.09 6.04
C GLN A 201 -7.44 -2.33 7.26
N THR A 202 -7.23 -1.31 8.10
CA THR A 202 -6.43 -1.44 9.33
C THR A 202 -7.08 -2.39 10.33
N PHE A 203 -8.39 -2.28 10.57
CA PHE A 203 -9.10 -3.18 11.49
C PHE A 203 -9.07 -4.63 11.01
N VAL A 204 -9.31 -4.84 9.72
CA VAL A 204 -9.26 -6.18 9.12
C VAL A 204 -7.83 -6.74 9.18
N ALA A 205 -6.81 -5.93 8.88
CA ALA A 205 -5.41 -6.32 8.95
C ALA A 205 -4.96 -6.68 10.38
N LEU A 206 -5.42 -5.96 11.41
CA LEU A 206 -5.12 -6.28 12.81
C LEU A 206 -5.64 -7.66 13.24
N LEU A 207 -6.66 -8.20 12.58
CA LEU A 207 -7.13 -9.58 12.75
C LEU A 207 -6.44 -10.60 11.83
N GLY A 208 -5.53 -10.17 10.97
CA GLY A 208 -4.86 -11.02 9.99
C GLY A 208 -5.69 -11.30 8.74
N GLY A 209 -6.68 -10.45 8.43
CA GLY A 209 -7.49 -10.49 7.22
C GLY A 209 -7.10 -9.41 6.21
N LEU A 210 -7.69 -9.51 5.02
CA LEU A 210 -7.64 -8.47 3.97
C LEU A 210 -9.04 -8.27 3.39
N ASP A 211 -9.40 -7.01 3.13
CA ASP A 211 -10.67 -6.66 2.50
C ASP A 211 -10.41 -6.03 1.12
N LEU A 212 -10.56 -6.83 0.07
CA LEU A 212 -10.43 -6.37 -1.31
C LEU A 212 -11.75 -5.82 -1.88
N SER A 213 -12.83 -5.78 -1.09
CA SER A 213 -14.09 -5.16 -1.52
C SER A 213 -14.10 -3.63 -1.39
N ILE A 214 -13.18 -3.05 -0.61
CA ILE A 214 -13.08 -1.60 -0.34
C ILE A 214 -13.26 -0.74 -1.60
N PRO A 215 -12.49 -0.91 -2.70
CA PRO A 215 -12.62 -0.06 -3.89
C PRO A 215 -14.00 -0.17 -4.56
N PHE A 216 -14.55 -1.37 -4.57
CA PHE A 216 -15.85 -1.62 -5.17
C PHE A 216 -16.99 -1.01 -4.34
N VAL A 217 -16.90 -1.05 -3.01
CA VAL A 217 -17.85 -0.40 -2.12
C VAL A 217 -17.76 1.12 -2.23
N ILE A 218 -16.54 1.69 -2.34
CA ILE A 218 -16.32 3.12 -2.59
C ILE A 218 -17.03 3.57 -3.88
N GLY A 219 -16.74 2.92 -5.00
CA GLY A 219 -17.31 3.27 -6.30
C GLY A 219 -18.81 3.05 -6.35
N SER A 220 -19.30 1.93 -5.81
CA SER A 220 -20.73 1.62 -5.76
C SER A 220 -21.50 2.60 -4.90
N SER A 221 -20.99 2.99 -3.75
CA SER A 221 -21.60 3.99 -2.88
C SER A 221 -21.60 5.37 -3.50
N ASN A 222 -20.54 5.74 -4.22
CA ASN A 222 -20.42 7.00 -4.95
C ASN A 222 -21.53 7.13 -6.00
N VAL A 223 -21.65 6.13 -6.90
CA VAL A 223 -22.66 6.18 -7.97
C VAL A 223 -24.07 5.95 -7.46
N ALA A 224 -24.29 5.09 -6.45
CA ALA A 224 -25.58 4.85 -5.86
C ALA A 224 -26.13 6.11 -5.16
N LEU A 225 -25.28 6.82 -4.42
CA LEU A 225 -25.64 8.08 -3.76
C LEU A 225 -26.12 9.12 -4.78
N MET A 226 -25.36 9.30 -5.89
CA MET A 226 -25.76 10.23 -6.95
C MET A 226 -27.05 9.79 -7.62
N SER A 227 -27.24 8.50 -7.89
CA SER A 227 -28.47 7.95 -8.47
C SER A 227 -29.69 8.20 -7.59
N LEU A 228 -29.56 8.03 -6.28
CA LEU A 228 -30.66 8.30 -5.33
C LEU A 228 -31.01 9.79 -5.31
N ILE A 229 -30.02 10.68 -5.29
CA ILE A 229 -30.23 12.14 -5.31
C ILE A 229 -30.94 12.56 -6.61
N THR A 230 -30.51 12.04 -7.77
CA THR A 230 -31.13 12.38 -9.06
C THR A 230 -32.56 11.86 -9.20
N LYS A 231 -32.90 10.78 -8.48
CA LYS A 231 -34.28 10.25 -8.39
C LYS A 231 -35.14 10.99 -7.37
N GLY A 232 -34.66 12.07 -6.78
CA GLY A 232 -35.42 12.92 -5.85
C GLY A 232 -35.39 12.48 -4.39
N VAL A 233 -34.57 11.49 -4.02
CA VAL A 233 -34.38 11.11 -2.61
C VAL A 233 -33.65 12.25 -1.88
N PRO A 234 -34.11 12.70 -0.71
CA PRO A 234 -33.42 13.70 0.09
C PRO A 234 -31.95 13.32 0.30
N PRO A 235 -30.96 14.20 0.05
CA PRO A 235 -29.55 13.86 0.05
C PRO A 235 -29.03 13.27 1.36
N TRP A 236 -29.54 13.72 2.50
CA TRP A 236 -29.18 13.16 3.81
C TRP A 236 -29.70 11.71 3.99
N LEU A 237 -30.89 11.41 3.46
CA LEU A 237 -31.48 10.07 3.49
C LEU A 237 -30.73 9.14 2.53
N ALA A 238 -30.38 9.62 1.34
CA ALA A 238 -29.55 8.90 0.39
C ALA A 238 -28.16 8.58 0.97
N LEU A 239 -27.55 9.52 1.70
CA LEU A 239 -26.30 9.29 2.42
C LEU A 239 -26.43 8.17 3.46
N VAL A 240 -27.45 8.23 4.30
CA VAL A 240 -27.70 7.18 5.31
C VAL A 240 -27.92 5.83 4.63
N ALA A 241 -28.66 5.77 3.53
CA ALA A 241 -28.93 4.54 2.80
C ALA A 241 -27.63 3.90 2.25
N VAL A 242 -26.71 4.67 1.69
CA VAL A 242 -25.42 4.12 1.18
C VAL A 242 -24.47 3.74 2.32
N LEU A 243 -24.51 4.41 3.45
CA LEU A 243 -23.74 3.99 4.63
C LEU A 243 -24.24 2.66 5.20
N ILE A 244 -25.56 2.47 5.26
CA ILE A 244 -26.17 1.18 5.63
C ILE A 244 -25.81 0.11 4.60
N LEU A 245 -25.83 0.42 3.30
CA LEU A 245 -25.39 -0.51 2.26
C LEU A 245 -23.96 -0.96 2.49
N GLY A 246 -23.04 -0.03 2.80
CA GLY A 246 -21.67 -0.35 3.15
C GLY A 246 -21.54 -1.28 4.34
N LEU A 247 -22.30 -1.01 5.43
CA LEU A 247 -22.37 -1.89 6.61
C LEU A 247 -22.86 -3.30 6.26
N LEU A 248 -23.89 -3.42 5.42
CA LEU A 248 -24.45 -4.71 5.00
C LEU A 248 -23.45 -5.50 4.13
N ILE A 249 -22.75 -4.84 3.21
CA ILE A 249 -21.71 -5.47 2.41
C ILE A 249 -20.59 -5.97 3.32
N GLY A 250 -20.15 -5.15 4.28
CA GLY A 250 -19.17 -5.54 5.28
C GLY A 250 -19.66 -6.71 6.14
N LEU A 251 -20.92 -6.75 6.52
CA LEU A 251 -21.53 -7.89 7.23
C LEU A 251 -21.44 -9.17 6.40
N VAL A 252 -21.79 -9.13 5.11
CA VAL A 252 -21.68 -10.27 4.18
C VAL A 252 -20.23 -10.75 4.08
N ASN A 253 -19.30 -9.83 3.85
CA ASN A 253 -17.86 -10.14 3.81
C ASN A 253 -17.38 -10.78 5.11
N GLY A 254 -17.74 -10.21 6.25
CA GLY A 254 -17.35 -10.72 7.56
C GLY A 254 -17.88 -12.12 7.85
N VAL A 255 -19.14 -12.39 7.50
CA VAL A 255 -19.77 -13.71 7.69
C VAL A 255 -19.16 -14.76 6.76
N LEU A 256 -18.98 -14.43 5.48
CA LEU A 256 -18.42 -15.37 4.49
C LEU A 256 -16.96 -15.66 4.78
N SER A 257 -16.14 -14.64 5.03
CA SER A 257 -14.70 -14.80 5.30
C SER A 257 -14.44 -15.51 6.63
N PHE A 258 -15.30 -15.36 7.64
CA PHE A 258 -15.20 -16.09 8.88
C PHE A 258 -15.45 -17.59 8.71
N ARG A 259 -16.43 -17.96 7.87
CA ARG A 259 -16.78 -19.38 7.60
C ARG A 259 -15.74 -20.09 6.74
N LEU A 260 -15.13 -19.36 5.79
CA LEU A 260 -14.17 -19.90 4.83
C LEU A 260 -12.77 -19.35 5.12
N GLN A 261 -12.29 -19.60 6.34
CA GLN A 261 -10.98 -19.14 6.82
C GLN A 261 -9.86 -19.49 5.84
N GLY A 262 -8.98 -18.52 5.55
CA GLY A 262 -7.90 -18.63 4.58
C GLY A 262 -8.24 -18.16 3.16
N GLN A 263 -9.52 -17.94 2.82
CA GLN A 263 -9.94 -17.48 1.48
C GLN A 263 -10.55 -16.08 1.49
N ALA A 264 -10.34 -15.31 2.56
CA ALA A 264 -10.92 -13.97 2.71
C ALA A 264 -10.64 -13.04 1.52
N ILE A 265 -9.45 -13.11 0.93
CA ILE A 265 -9.02 -12.33 -0.22
C ILE A 265 -9.94 -12.59 -1.43
N ILE A 266 -10.13 -13.86 -1.79
CA ILE A 266 -10.95 -14.25 -2.96
C ILE A 266 -12.42 -13.91 -2.73
N LEU A 267 -12.91 -14.13 -1.51
CA LEU A 267 -14.29 -13.86 -1.15
C LEU A 267 -14.64 -12.37 -1.20
N THR A 268 -13.82 -11.52 -0.57
CA THR A 268 -14.06 -10.07 -0.56
C THR A 268 -13.93 -9.48 -1.96
N LEU A 269 -13.01 -9.99 -2.78
CA LEU A 269 -12.89 -9.61 -4.18
C LEU A 269 -14.15 -10.02 -4.98
N GLY A 270 -14.64 -11.26 -4.80
CA GLY A 270 -15.86 -11.74 -5.44
C GLY A 270 -17.11 -10.95 -5.05
N VAL A 271 -17.30 -10.70 -3.75
CA VAL A 271 -18.40 -9.83 -3.25
C VAL A 271 -18.25 -8.42 -3.82
N GLY A 272 -17.05 -7.88 -3.89
CA GLY A 272 -16.78 -6.57 -4.49
C GLY A 272 -17.24 -6.48 -5.94
N PHE A 273 -16.89 -7.47 -6.78
CA PHE A 273 -17.37 -7.52 -8.16
C PHE A 273 -18.89 -7.68 -8.27
N MET A 274 -19.51 -8.49 -7.40
CA MET A 274 -20.97 -8.61 -7.34
C MET A 274 -21.64 -7.28 -7.00
N VAL A 275 -21.10 -6.54 -6.03
CA VAL A 275 -21.62 -5.22 -5.63
C VAL A 275 -21.44 -4.20 -6.76
N LYS A 276 -20.26 -4.12 -7.36
CA LYS A 276 -19.98 -3.23 -8.51
C LYS A 276 -20.93 -3.52 -9.67
N GLY A 277 -21.05 -4.78 -10.08
CA GLY A 277 -21.94 -5.19 -11.17
C GLY A 277 -23.41 -4.99 -10.83
N GLY A 278 -23.82 -5.36 -9.62
CA GLY A 278 -25.21 -5.18 -9.17
C GLY A 278 -25.65 -3.71 -9.15
N VAL A 279 -24.81 -2.83 -8.62
CA VAL A 279 -25.09 -1.39 -8.63
C VAL A 279 -25.09 -0.83 -10.05
N GLN A 280 -24.19 -1.26 -10.94
CA GLN A 280 -24.21 -0.85 -12.33
C GLN A 280 -25.50 -1.24 -13.03
N ILE A 281 -26.01 -2.47 -12.83
CA ILE A 281 -27.30 -2.92 -13.38
C ILE A 281 -28.44 -2.03 -12.89
N LEU A 282 -28.51 -1.79 -11.57
CA LEU A 282 -29.57 -0.98 -10.96
C LEU A 282 -29.57 0.48 -11.43
N VAL A 283 -28.38 1.04 -11.65
CA VAL A 283 -28.20 2.42 -12.11
C VAL A 283 -28.46 2.54 -13.60
N SER A 284 -28.09 1.52 -14.40
CA SER A 284 -28.26 1.50 -15.86
C SER A 284 -29.67 1.16 -16.30
N MET A 285 -30.56 0.69 -15.41
CA MET A 285 -31.95 0.43 -15.72
C MET A 285 -32.68 1.72 -16.16
N GLY A 286 -32.63 2.03 -17.47
CA GLY A 286 -33.25 3.19 -18.07
C GLY A 286 -32.31 4.24 -18.69
N THR A 287 -30.98 4.08 -18.56
CA THR A 287 -30.01 5.00 -19.19
C THR A 287 -28.75 4.26 -19.63
N PHE A 288 -28.18 4.66 -20.80
CA PHE A 288 -26.93 4.11 -21.36
C PHE A 288 -25.66 4.62 -20.61
N SER A 289 -25.68 4.81 -19.30
CA SER A 289 -24.65 5.54 -18.59
C SER A 289 -23.49 4.69 -18.04
N ALA A 290 -23.17 3.54 -18.60
CA ALA A 290 -21.94 2.77 -18.31
C ALA A 290 -21.33 2.89 -16.88
N GLY A 291 -22.17 3.04 -15.86
CA GLY A 291 -21.75 3.21 -14.46
C GLY A 291 -21.39 4.65 -14.06
N THR A 292 -21.78 5.65 -14.83
CA THR A 292 -21.65 7.09 -14.51
C THR A 292 -23.04 7.72 -14.37
N VAL A 293 -23.24 8.52 -13.32
CA VAL A 293 -24.48 9.28 -13.09
C VAL A 293 -24.15 10.75 -12.95
N PHE A 294 -24.72 11.55 -13.83
CA PHE A 294 -24.62 13.00 -13.79
C PHE A 294 -25.80 13.61 -13.04
N GLY A 295 -25.55 14.71 -12.35
CA GLY A 295 -26.58 15.44 -11.64
C GLY A 295 -25.98 16.58 -10.81
N VAL A 296 -26.80 17.22 -9.98
CA VAL A 296 -26.36 18.33 -9.13
C VAL A 296 -26.08 17.78 -7.74
N VAL A 297 -24.81 17.79 -7.34
CA VAL A 297 -24.41 17.43 -5.97
C VAL A 297 -24.78 18.62 -5.05
N PRO A 298 -25.47 18.36 -3.92
CA PRO A 298 -25.84 19.40 -2.97
C PRO A 298 -24.63 20.20 -2.48
N GLU A 299 -24.82 21.51 -2.29
CA GLU A 299 -23.75 22.44 -1.94
C GLU A 299 -23.03 22.05 -0.63
N TRP A 300 -23.78 21.61 0.38
CA TRP A 300 -23.19 21.16 1.63
C TRP A 300 -22.27 19.95 1.47
N MET A 301 -22.59 18.98 0.57
CA MET A 301 -21.73 17.84 0.28
C MET A 301 -20.48 18.28 -0.47
N ARG A 302 -20.62 19.21 -1.43
CA ARG A 302 -19.48 19.79 -2.13
C ARG A 302 -18.57 20.55 -1.16
N ASN A 303 -19.14 21.34 -0.26
CA ASN A 303 -18.35 22.05 0.76
C ASN A 303 -17.60 21.09 1.68
N LEU A 304 -18.17 19.92 2.02
CA LEU A 304 -17.50 18.92 2.86
C LEU A 304 -16.19 18.41 2.26
N ALA A 305 -16.14 18.18 0.94
CA ALA A 305 -15.09 17.40 0.32
C ALA A 305 -14.25 18.16 -0.72
N SER A 306 -14.73 19.31 -1.23
CA SER A 306 -14.00 20.09 -2.25
C SER A 306 -12.79 20.82 -1.65
N MET A 307 -11.79 21.10 -2.51
CA MET A 307 -10.61 21.89 -2.12
C MET A 307 -10.95 23.34 -1.71
N GLY A 308 -12.07 23.88 -2.21
CA GLY A 308 -12.61 25.18 -1.84
C GLY A 308 -13.46 25.17 -0.58
N GLY A 309 -13.68 24.01 0.04
CA GLY A 309 -14.49 23.86 1.25
C GLY A 309 -13.95 24.71 2.41
N LYS A 310 -14.88 25.20 3.24
CA LYS A 310 -14.55 26.05 4.38
C LYS A 310 -15.11 25.45 5.65
N THR A 311 -14.30 25.41 6.71
CA THR A 311 -14.69 24.96 8.05
C THR A 311 -14.80 26.18 8.95
N VAL A 312 -16.00 26.55 9.39
CA VAL A 312 -16.25 27.70 10.29
C VAL A 312 -15.55 28.98 9.78
N GLY A 313 -15.65 29.23 8.45
CA GLY A 313 -15.02 30.40 7.79
C GLY A 313 -13.53 30.26 7.45
N LEU A 314 -12.82 29.28 8.03
CA LEU A 314 -11.43 29.01 7.70
C LEU A 314 -11.31 28.30 6.34
N PRO A 315 -10.29 28.62 5.52
CA PRO A 315 -10.10 28.02 4.20
C PRO A 315 -9.50 26.59 4.30
N ILE A 316 -10.06 25.76 5.18
CA ILE A 316 -9.68 24.37 5.41
C ILE A 316 -10.87 23.49 5.03
N PRO A 317 -10.72 22.59 4.03
CA PRO A 317 -11.75 21.64 3.65
C PRO A 317 -12.22 20.79 4.86
N PRO A 318 -13.53 20.68 5.13
CA PRO A 318 -14.04 19.94 6.28
C PRO A 318 -13.62 18.46 6.30
N VAL A 319 -13.42 17.83 5.15
CA VAL A 319 -12.97 16.43 5.06
C VAL A 319 -11.65 16.18 5.80
N ILE A 320 -10.75 17.16 5.84
CA ILE A 320 -9.48 17.06 6.58
C ILE A 320 -9.76 16.96 8.07
N ILE A 321 -10.66 17.80 8.56
CA ILE A 321 -11.04 17.82 9.98
C ILE A 321 -11.81 16.54 10.35
N ILE A 322 -12.72 16.10 9.48
CA ILE A 322 -13.42 14.82 9.65
C ILE A 322 -12.41 13.68 9.76
N TRP A 323 -11.42 13.62 8.89
CA TRP A 323 -10.36 12.62 8.95
C TRP A 323 -9.55 12.69 10.25
N ILE A 324 -9.17 13.88 10.70
CA ILE A 324 -8.45 14.06 11.97
C ILE A 324 -9.30 13.57 13.15
N VAL A 325 -10.58 13.93 13.20
CA VAL A 325 -11.49 13.49 14.27
C VAL A 325 -11.66 11.97 14.26
N ILE A 326 -11.90 11.37 13.08
CA ILE A 326 -11.95 9.91 12.92
C ILE A 326 -10.63 9.27 13.36
N SER A 327 -9.50 9.85 12.97
CA SER A 327 -8.17 9.33 13.32
C SER A 327 -7.95 9.30 14.84
N ILE A 328 -8.28 10.37 15.51
CA ILE A 328 -8.20 10.45 16.98
C ILE A 328 -9.14 9.42 17.62
N ALA A 329 -10.39 9.37 17.17
CA ALA A 329 -11.38 8.42 17.70
C ALA A 329 -10.93 6.96 17.54
N VAL A 330 -10.41 6.60 16.36
CA VAL A 330 -9.93 5.24 16.07
C VAL A 330 -8.70 4.90 16.89
N ILE A 331 -7.71 5.82 16.99
CA ILE A 331 -6.51 5.61 17.81
C ILE A 331 -6.89 5.44 19.29
N VAL A 332 -7.80 6.26 19.81
CA VAL A 332 -8.29 6.16 21.18
C VAL A 332 -9.03 4.85 21.39
N ALA A 333 -9.92 4.46 20.46
CA ALA A 333 -10.64 3.18 20.52
C ALA A 333 -9.69 1.99 20.54
N LEU A 334 -8.68 1.96 19.67
CA LEU A 334 -7.71 0.88 19.61
C LEU A 334 -6.80 0.82 20.84
N ARG A 335 -6.37 1.96 21.37
CA ARG A 335 -5.35 2.01 22.43
C ARG A 335 -5.92 1.95 23.85
N PHE A 336 -7.08 2.58 24.09
CA PHE A 336 -7.57 2.81 25.44
C PHE A 336 -8.83 2.01 25.80
N THR A 337 -9.52 1.37 24.81
CA THR A 337 -10.72 0.59 25.10
C THR A 337 -10.42 -0.90 25.28
N SER A 338 -11.31 -1.63 25.96
CA SER A 338 -11.28 -3.10 26.04
C SER A 338 -11.45 -3.72 24.65
N TRP A 339 -12.28 -3.10 23.81
CA TRP A 339 -12.52 -3.55 22.45
C TRP A 339 -11.22 -3.59 21.62
N GLY A 340 -10.41 -2.52 21.68
CA GLY A 340 -9.11 -2.49 21.00
C GLY A 340 -8.15 -3.54 21.55
N ARG A 341 -8.05 -3.71 22.87
CA ARG A 341 -7.19 -4.74 23.49
C ARG A 341 -7.58 -6.14 23.03
N HIS A 342 -8.86 -6.47 22.96
CA HIS A 342 -9.34 -7.76 22.47
C HIS A 342 -9.01 -7.96 20.98
N LEU A 343 -9.13 -6.91 20.16
CA LEU A 343 -8.76 -6.96 18.74
C LEU A 343 -7.28 -7.34 18.55
N TYR A 344 -6.39 -6.72 19.31
CA TYR A 344 -4.95 -7.06 19.28
C TYR A 344 -4.67 -8.47 19.82
N ALA A 345 -5.37 -8.88 20.87
CA ALA A 345 -5.24 -10.23 21.43
C ALA A 345 -5.63 -11.31 20.40
N LEU A 346 -6.79 -11.13 19.75
CA LEU A 346 -7.29 -12.03 18.69
C LEU A 346 -6.33 -12.10 17.50
N GLY A 347 -5.82 -10.97 17.04
CA GLY A 347 -4.88 -10.92 15.94
C GLY A 347 -3.52 -11.54 16.29
N GLY A 348 -3.10 -11.47 17.57
CA GLY A 348 -1.83 -12.04 18.02
C GLY A 348 -1.89 -13.55 18.26
N ASN A 349 -2.95 -14.05 18.87
CA ASN A 349 -3.15 -15.49 19.10
C ASN A 349 -4.63 -15.83 19.35
N ARG A 350 -5.27 -16.40 18.34
CA ARG A 350 -6.70 -16.77 18.38
C ARG A 350 -7.00 -17.84 19.44
N LEU A 351 -6.13 -18.85 19.56
CA LEU A 351 -6.35 -19.95 20.52
C LEU A 351 -6.29 -19.45 21.97
N SER A 352 -5.33 -18.61 22.30
CA SER A 352 -5.22 -18.01 23.64
C SER A 352 -6.39 -17.08 23.93
N SER A 353 -6.85 -16.32 22.95
CA SER A 353 -7.99 -15.40 23.06
C SER A 353 -9.31 -16.16 23.27
N ALA A 354 -9.50 -17.30 22.64
CA ALA A 354 -10.65 -18.17 22.83
C ALA A 354 -10.76 -18.67 24.28
N ARG A 355 -9.61 -18.97 24.94
CA ARG A 355 -9.56 -19.35 26.36
C ARG A 355 -10.01 -18.23 27.30
N LEU A 356 -9.90 -16.97 26.86
CA LEU A 356 -10.37 -15.78 27.58
C LEU A 356 -11.82 -15.42 27.24
N SER A 357 -12.57 -16.30 26.57
CA SER A 357 -13.95 -16.11 26.14
C SER A 357 -14.15 -14.89 25.22
N ILE A 358 -13.13 -14.48 24.48
CA ILE A 358 -13.23 -13.40 23.50
C ILE A 358 -13.87 -13.96 22.23
N SER A 359 -15.01 -13.38 21.80
CA SER A 359 -15.76 -13.84 20.62
C SER A 359 -15.03 -13.47 19.33
N GLU A 360 -14.23 -14.37 18.76
CA GLU A 360 -13.54 -14.17 17.47
C GLU A 360 -14.54 -13.76 16.37
N LYS A 361 -15.69 -14.47 16.27
CA LYS A 361 -16.70 -14.21 15.25
C LYS A 361 -17.22 -12.76 15.30
N GLY A 362 -17.52 -12.25 16.50
CA GLY A 362 -18.05 -10.88 16.66
C GLY A 362 -17.04 -9.82 16.22
N TYR A 363 -15.77 -9.98 16.62
CA TYR A 363 -14.71 -9.04 16.23
C TYR A 363 -14.39 -9.12 14.74
N TRP A 364 -14.38 -10.31 14.16
CA TRP A 364 -14.13 -10.53 12.74
C TRP A 364 -15.21 -9.85 11.88
N ILE A 365 -16.49 -10.16 12.14
CA ILE A 365 -17.60 -9.56 11.41
C ILE A 365 -17.62 -8.05 11.64
N GLY A 366 -17.43 -7.58 12.87
CA GLY A 366 -17.39 -6.15 13.19
C GLY A 366 -16.31 -5.38 12.44
N ALA A 367 -15.11 -5.96 12.28
CA ALA A 367 -14.03 -5.35 11.52
C ALA A 367 -14.39 -5.15 10.05
N TYR A 368 -15.02 -6.15 9.41
CA TYR A 368 -15.49 -6.02 8.02
C TYR A 368 -16.66 -5.05 7.88
N MET A 369 -17.58 -5.00 8.87
CA MET A 369 -18.66 -3.99 8.89
C MET A 369 -18.09 -2.57 8.97
N ILE A 370 -17.08 -2.34 9.81
CA ILE A 370 -16.37 -1.07 9.90
C ILE A 370 -15.71 -0.75 8.56
N SER A 371 -15.09 -1.75 7.90
CA SER A 371 -14.47 -1.58 6.58
C SER A 371 -15.49 -1.14 5.54
N GLY A 372 -16.63 -1.79 5.44
CA GLY A 372 -17.71 -1.42 4.53
C GLY A 372 -18.29 -0.03 4.80
N PHE A 373 -18.47 0.34 6.09
CA PHE A 373 -18.95 1.67 6.47
C PHE A 373 -17.99 2.78 6.03
N PHE A 374 -16.69 2.67 6.35
CA PHE A 374 -15.71 3.70 5.97
C PHE A 374 -15.45 3.73 4.47
N SER A 375 -15.58 2.62 3.78
CA SER A 375 -15.55 2.57 2.32
C SER A 375 -16.73 3.34 1.71
N ALA A 376 -17.95 3.12 2.21
CA ALA A 376 -19.13 3.86 1.75
C ALA A 376 -19.03 5.35 2.08
N LEU A 377 -18.53 5.71 3.26
CA LEU A 377 -18.28 7.10 3.63
C LEU A 377 -17.27 7.76 2.69
N THR A 378 -16.18 7.07 2.34
CA THR A 378 -15.21 7.56 1.36
C THR A 378 -15.85 7.77 0.00
N GLY A 379 -16.70 6.84 -0.47
CA GLY A 379 -17.45 6.99 -1.72
C GLY A 379 -18.38 8.20 -1.74
N ALA A 380 -19.06 8.46 -0.61
CA ALA A 380 -19.91 9.64 -0.46
C ALA A 380 -19.12 10.96 -0.46
N LEU A 381 -17.97 10.99 0.21
CA LEU A 381 -17.08 12.16 0.22
C LEU A 381 -16.47 12.42 -1.16
N LEU A 382 -16.08 11.35 -1.86
CA LEU A 382 -15.58 11.46 -3.24
C LEU A 382 -16.64 12.01 -4.19
N LEU A 383 -17.94 11.71 -4.01
CA LEU A 383 -19.04 12.34 -4.75
C LEU A 383 -19.06 13.85 -4.54
N GLY A 384 -18.90 14.29 -3.29
CA GLY A 384 -18.83 15.72 -2.96
C GLY A 384 -17.63 16.42 -3.63
N TRP A 385 -16.50 15.71 -3.77
CA TRP A 385 -15.30 16.22 -4.42
C TRP A 385 -15.41 16.24 -5.94
N SER A 386 -15.83 15.13 -6.57
CA SER A 386 -15.86 14.96 -8.03
C SER A 386 -17.04 15.69 -8.68
N GLY A 387 -18.14 15.89 -7.96
CA GLY A 387 -19.36 16.50 -8.50
C GLY A 387 -20.18 15.57 -9.39
N GLY A 388 -19.79 14.31 -9.55
CA GLY A 388 -20.50 13.30 -10.35
C GLY A 388 -20.28 11.88 -9.83
N GLY A 389 -21.27 11.01 -10.01
CA GLY A 389 -21.21 9.60 -9.61
C GLY A 389 -20.48 8.75 -10.65
N TYR A 390 -19.44 8.01 -10.24
CA TYR A 390 -18.69 7.10 -11.08
C TYR A 390 -18.33 5.81 -10.34
N VAL A 391 -18.71 4.68 -10.90
CA VAL A 391 -18.51 3.37 -10.25
C VAL A 391 -17.03 2.98 -10.11
N GLY A 392 -16.16 3.48 -10.98
CA GLY A 392 -14.71 3.28 -10.94
C GLY A 392 -13.97 4.25 -9.99
N ALA A 393 -14.68 5.16 -9.30
CA ALA A 393 -14.05 6.12 -8.39
C ALA A 393 -13.22 5.47 -7.26
N GLY A 394 -13.52 4.21 -6.94
CA GLY A 394 -12.81 3.45 -5.94
C GLY A 394 -11.58 2.68 -6.43
N ASP A 395 -11.40 2.49 -7.74
CA ASP A 395 -10.42 1.54 -8.29
C ASP A 395 -8.99 1.82 -7.82
N ILE A 396 -8.59 3.09 -7.63
CA ILE A 396 -7.28 3.49 -7.11
C ILE A 396 -7.04 3.04 -5.66
N TYR A 397 -8.09 2.79 -4.89
CA TYR A 397 -8.00 2.41 -3.47
C TYR A 397 -7.73 0.91 -3.27
N LEU A 398 -7.75 0.08 -4.34
CA LEU A 398 -7.54 -1.37 -4.23
C LEU A 398 -6.22 -1.73 -3.56
N PHE A 399 -5.14 -1.22 -4.10
CA PHE A 399 -3.81 -1.51 -3.58
C PHE A 399 -3.29 -0.41 -2.64
N THR A 400 -3.75 0.84 -2.80
CA THR A 400 -3.24 1.95 -1.99
C THR A 400 -3.67 1.87 -0.53
N THR A 401 -4.85 1.31 -0.21
CA THR A 401 -5.26 1.07 1.18
C THR A 401 -4.41 0.01 1.86
N ILE A 402 -4.11 -1.10 1.16
CA ILE A 402 -3.21 -2.14 1.66
C ILE A 402 -1.80 -1.58 1.81
N ALA A 403 -1.33 -0.86 0.79
CA ALA A 403 -0.01 -0.23 0.81
C ALA A 403 0.13 0.73 1.99
N ALA A 404 -0.88 1.56 2.27
CA ALA A 404 -0.87 2.48 3.40
C ALA A 404 -0.74 1.76 4.74
N VAL A 405 -1.44 0.64 4.92
CA VAL A 405 -1.34 -0.21 6.13
C VAL A 405 0.06 -0.79 6.28
N VAL A 406 0.62 -1.34 5.19
CA VAL A 406 1.94 -2.02 5.17
C VAL A 406 3.09 -1.03 5.28
N VAL A 407 3.07 0.04 4.47
CA VAL A 407 4.09 1.11 4.48
C VAL A 407 4.16 1.78 5.84
N GLY A 408 3.00 1.97 6.48
CA GLY A 408 2.93 2.51 7.82
C GLY A 408 3.54 1.58 8.88
N GLY A 409 3.60 0.27 8.62
CA GLY A 409 4.18 -0.71 9.55
C GLY A 409 3.13 -1.50 10.34
N THR A 410 1.88 -1.51 9.93
CA THR A 410 0.85 -2.38 10.51
C THR A 410 0.94 -3.77 9.86
N SER A 411 0.96 -4.81 10.68
CA SER A 411 1.12 -6.19 10.23
C SER A 411 -0.14 -6.71 9.53
N LEU A 412 0.02 -7.33 8.37
CA LEU A 412 -1.05 -8.07 7.69
C LEU A 412 -1.32 -9.45 8.31
N LEU A 413 -0.45 -9.90 9.21
CA LEU A 413 -0.61 -11.17 9.94
C LEU A 413 -1.42 -11.02 11.22
N GLY A 414 -1.80 -9.79 11.56
CA GLY A 414 -2.54 -9.46 12.77
C GLY A 414 -1.68 -9.11 13.98
N GLY A 415 -2.32 -8.67 15.03
CA GLY A 415 -1.78 -8.50 16.39
C GLY A 415 -0.79 -7.35 16.59
N SER A 416 -0.32 -6.67 15.56
CA SER A 416 0.66 -5.60 15.70
C SER A 416 0.45 -4.44 14.72
N GLY A 417 0.83 -3.23 15.14
CA GLY A 417 0.63 -2.01 14.37
C GLY A 417 -0.56 -1.19 14.89
N GLY A 418 -1.33 -0.61 13.98
CA GLY A 418 -2.54 0.15 14.29
C GLY A 418 -2.71 1.38 13.41
N TYR A 419 -3.85 2.07 13.57
CA TYR A 419 -4.23 3.13 12.66
C TYR A 419 -3.27 4.33 12.67
N GLY A 420 -2.64 4.63 13.81
CA GLY A 420 -1.60 5.68 13.86
C GLY A 420 -0.42 5.43 12.91
N LEU A 421 -0.02 4.16 12.75
CA LEU A 421 0.98 3.76 11.77
C LEU A 421 0.42 3.83 10.35
N SER A 422 -0.81 3.37 10.13
CA SER A 422 -1.47 3.47 8.82
C SER A 422 -1.58 4.92 8.33
N ILE A 423 -1.79 5.91 9.22
CA ILE A 423 -1.77 7.33 8.87
C ILE A 423 -0.41 7.74 8.30
N LEU A 424 0.71 7.28 8.89
CA LEU A 424 2.04 7.55 8.32
C LEU A 424 2.16 6.98 6.90
N GLY A 425 1.67 5.77 6.68
CA GLY A 425 1.65 5.17 5.34
C GLY A 425 0.79 5.96 4.36
N VAL A 426 -0.39 6.43 4.76
CA VAL A 426 -1.26 7.31 3.96
C VAL A 426 -0.52 8.58 3.54
N LEU A 427 0.13 9.26 4.48
CA LEU A 427 0.87 10.49 4.21
C LEU A 427 2.06 10.25 3.28
N ILE A 428 2.81 9.16 3.49
CA ILE A 428 3.93 8.78 2.63
C ILE A 428 3.45 8.54 1.20
N LEU A 429 2.41 7.74 0.99
CA LEU A 429 1.87 7.47 -0.35
C LEU A 429 1.35 8.73 -1.02
N GLN A 430 0.69 9.62 -0.27
CA GLN A 430 0.16 10.85 -0.82
C GLN A 430 1.28 11.83 -1.21
N ILE A 431 2.36 11.91 -0.43
CA ILE A 431 3.53 12.73 -0.80
C ILE A 431 4.21 12.14 -2.04
N ILE A 432 4.39 10.81 -2.11
CA ILE A 432 4.93 10.15 -3.31
C ILE A 432 4.08 10.50 -4.53
N THR A 433 2.77 10.34 -4.46
CA THR A 433 1.86 10.69 -5.56
C THR A 433 1.99 12.17 -5.96
N SER A 434 2.03 13.09 -4.99
CA SER A 434 2.21 14.53 -5.26
C SER A 434 3.56 14.83 -5.92
N VAL A 435 4.62 14.15 -5.51
CA VAL A 435 5.95 14.28 -6.12
C VAL A 435 5.96 13.75 -7.56
N LEU A 436 5.36 12.58 -7.80
CA LEU A 436 5.28 12.00 -9.15
C LEU A 436 4.47 12.90 -10.12
N ILE A 437 3.35 13.46 -9.64
CA ILE A 437 2.56 14.45 -10.41
C ILE A 437 3.41 15.70 -10.68
N GLY A 438 4.10 16.21 -9.68
CA GLY A 438 4.92 17.42 -9.80
C GLY A 438 6.11 17.26 -10.76
N TRP A 439 6.59 16.04 -10.97
CA TRP A 439 7.57 15.70 -11.99
C TRP A 439 6.98 15.47 -13.38
N GLY A 440 5.66 15.66 -13.56
CA GLY A 440 4.99 15.51 -14.85
C GLY A 440 4.76 14.08 -15.31
N LEU A 441 4.88 13.08 -14.40
CA LEU A 441 4.66 11.68 -14.75
C LEU A 441 3.18 11.41 -15.07
N SER A 442 2.93 10.67 -16.14
CA SER A 442 1.60 10.23 -16.53
C SER A 442 0.96 9.34 -15.45
N TRP A 443 -0.35 9.23 -15.46
CA TRP A 443 -1.08 8.39 -14.49
C TRP A 443 -0.62 6.92 -14.51
N GLU A 444 -0.34 6.38 -15.69
CA GLU A 444 0.14 5.01 -15.88
C GLU A 444 1.53 4.81 -15.23
N ALA A 445 2.44 5.77 -15.42
CA ALA A 445 3.76 5.74 -14.79
C ALA A 445 3.66 5.80 -13.25
N GLN A 446 2.75 6.60 -12.73
CA GLN A 446 2.47 6.67 -11.29
C GLN A 446 1.98 5.32 -10.76
N GLN A 447 1.03 4.65 -11.44
CA GLN A 447 0.54 3.32 -11.06
C GLN A 447 1.63 2.27 -11.11
N PHE A 448 2.49 2.30 -12.14
CA PHE A 448 3.63 1.39 -12.25
C PHE A 448 4.60 1.56 -11.07
N ILE A 449 4.95 2.78 -10.71
CA ILE A 449 5.87 3.07 -9.60
C ILE A 449 5.24 2.66 -8.25
N LEU A 450 3.97 2.96 -8.04
CA LEU A 450 3.26 2.53 -6.83
C LEU A 450 3.23 0.99 -6.72
N GLY A 451 2.96 0.28 -7.81
CA GLY A 451 3.03 -1.19 -7.84
C GLY A 451 4.43 -1.71 -7.52
N LEU A 452 5.46 -1.10 -8.09
CA LEU A 452 6.87 -1.43 -7.83
C LEU A 452 7.26 -1.21 -6.36
N LEU A 453 6.68 -0.21 -5.69
CA LEU A 453 6.89 0.03 -4.25
C LEU A 453 6.15 -0.98 -3.38
N ILE A 454 4.92 -1.35 -3.75
CA ILE A 454 4.08 -2.25 -2.95
C ILE A 454 4.64 -3.68 -2.94
N ILE A 455 5.09 -4.21 -4.08
CA ILE A 455 5.56 -5.59 -4.21
C ILE A 455 6.69 -5.93 -3.21
N PRO A 456 7.80 -5.17 -3.14
CA PRO A 456 8.86 -5.44 -2.17
C PRO A 456 8.39 -5.29 -0.73
N MET A 457 7.53 -4.31 -0.45
CA MET A 457 7.01 -4.07 0.90
C MET A 457 6.18 -5.26 1.39
N VAL A 458 5.26 -5.75 0.58
CA VAL A 458 4.48 -6.95 0.91
C VAL A 458 5.38 -8.18 1.05
N ALA A 459 6.36 -8.36 0.16
CA ALA A 459 7.32 -9.46 0.23
C ALA A 459 8.20 -9.41 1.50
N LEU A 460 8.50 -8.22 1.99
CA LEU A 460 9.22 -8.02 3.24
C LEU A 460 8.40 -8.47 4.46
N TYR A 461 7.12 -8.09 4.49
CA TYR A 461 6.22 -8.50 5.58
C TYR A 461 5.95 -10.00 5.60
N ALA A 462 5.81 -10.64 4.43
CA ALA A 462 5.61 -12.08 4.32
C ALA A 462 6.78 -12.93 4.86
N ARG A 463 7.94 -12.32 5.10
CA ARG A 463 9.15 -13.00 5.61
C ARG A 463 9.41 -12.81 7.10
N SER A 464 8.53 -12.17 7.86
CA SER A 464 8.72 -11.99 9.30
C SER A 464 8.72 -13.34 10.03
N PRO A 465 9.58 -13.56 11.07
CA PRO A 465 9.78 -14.86 11.70
C PRO A 465 8.54 -15.46 12.37
N HIS A 466 7.51 -14.66 12.66
CA HIS A 466 6.27 -15.14 13.29
C HIS A 466 5.44 -16.10 12.44
N ILE A 467 5.70 -16.20 11.12
CA ILE A 467 4.96 -17.14 10.25
C ILE A 467 5.39 -18.60 10.49
N ARG A 468 6.64 -18.84 10.91
CA ARG A 468 7.17 -20.21 11.09
C ARG A 468 6.68 -20.92 12.34
N SER A 469 6.07 -20.20 13.27
CA SER A 469 5.54 -20.77 14.51
C SER A 469 4.03 -21.04 14.49
N GLN A 470 3.35 -20.77 13.37
CA GLN A 470 1.90 -20.95 13.21
C GLN A 470 1.53 -22.03 12.15
N ILE A 471 2.53 -22.61 11.48
CA ILE A 471 2.42 -23.79 10.62
C ILE A 471 3.04 -24.97 11.36
#